data_9aa06852ba1a6de159418a4fa319a78c
#
_entry.id   9aa06852ba1a6de159418a4fa319a78c
#
_cell.length_a   1.000
_cell.length_b   1.000
_cell.length_c   1.000
_cell.angle_alpha   90.00
_cell.angle_beta   90.00
_cell.angle_gamma   90.00
#
_symmetry.space_group_name_H-M   'P 1'
#
loop_
_entity.id
_entity.type
_entity.pdbx_description
1 polymer ?
#
loop_
_entity_poly.entity_id
_entity_poly.type
_entity_poly.pdbx_seq_one_letter_code
_entity_poly.pdbx_strand_id
1 'polypeptide(L)'
;MNNKAKEFFDSLKGKKVAFVGMGVANVPCAEFMAKLGINVYACDKRDKEYIGAEICDKLEKLGVTFSLGDSYLDILPDMDIVFRSHGILPFQNPWISECIKRGQKVTTEMEVFFNLCPSKIIAVTGSNGKTTTTTLIAKMLEKQGYNVYLGGNIGKALMPELETITENDVAVVELSSFQLLTMGNLVNSPDIAVVTNIECTHQDHHISLDEYVDAKRNILIYQSSDCRTILNADCDTP
;
A
#
# COMPACT_ATOMS: atom_id res chain seq x y z
N MET A 1 -8.56 3.90 16.62
CA MET A 1 -8.57 4.64 15.31
C MET A 1 -8.55 6.14 15.58
N ASN A 2 -7.67 6.90 14.95
CA ASN A 2 -7.64 8.37 15.04
C ASN A 2 -8.81 9.01 14.27
N ASN A 3 -9.10 10.30 14.54
CA ASN A 3 -10.25 11.00 13.95
C ASN A 3 -10.19 11.04 12.40
N LYS A 4 -9.02 11.29 11.82
CA LYS A 4 -8.83 11.38 10.36
C LYS A 4 -9.12 10.04 9.67
N ALA A 5 -8.65 8.92 10.25
CA ALA A 5 -8.94 7.59 9.75
C ALA A 5 -10.44 7.25 9.91
N LYS A 6 -11.04 7.61 11.04
CA LYS A 6 -12.47 7.40 11.27
C LYS A 6 -13.31 8.16 10.25
N GLU A 7 -13.06 9.45 10.05
CA GLU A 7 -13.74 10.28 9.06
C GLU A 7 -13.61 9.68 7.64
N PHE A 8 -12.41 9.22 7.27
CA PHE A 8 -12.18 8.58 5.99
C PHE A 8 -13.04 7.33 5.83
N PHE A 9 -12.98 6.37 6.76
CA PHE A 9 -13.77 5.13 6.65
C PHE A 9 -15.28 5.38 6.77
N ASP A 10 -15.71 6.32 7.61
CA ASP A 10 -17.12 6.72 7.67
C ASP A 10 -17.61 7.34 6.35
N SER A 11 -16.76 8.05 5.62
CA SER A 11 -17.07 8.60 4.29
C SER A 11 -17.25 7.54 3.21
N LEU A 12 -16.80 6.30 3.46
CA LEU A 12 -16.95 5.16 2.56
C LEU A 12 -18.25 4.38 2.79
N LYS A 13 -18.95 4.62 3.90
CA LYS A 13 -20.23 3.97 4.17
C LYS A 13 -21.25 4.33 3.10
N GLY A 14 -21.94 3.31 2.58
CA GLY A 14 -22.89 3.45 1.46
C GLY A 14 -22.24 3.53 0.08
N LYS A 15 -20.91 3.64 -0.02
CA LYS A 15 -20.17 3.59 -1.29
C LYS A 15 -19.79 2.17 -1.65
N LYS A 16 -19.57 1.92 -2.95
CA LYS A 16 -19.06 0.67 -3.51
C LYS A 16 -17.54 0.75 -3.63
N VAL A 17 -16.84 -0.09 -2.90
CA VAL A 17 -15.37 -0.13 -2.84
C VAL A 17 -14.86 -1.41 -3.47
N ALA A 18 -14.14 -1.31 -4.59
CA ALA A 18 -13.50 -2.46 -5.22
C ALA A 18 -12.06 -2.64 -4.75
N PHE A 19 -11.68 -3.88 -4.48
CA PHE A 19 -10.29 -4.30 -4.32
C PHE A 19 -9.87 -5.13 -5.52
N VAL A 20 -8.93 -4.64 -6.33
CA VAL A 20 -8.45 -5.29 -7.55
C VAL A 20 -7.11 -5.98 -7.28
N GLY A 21 -7.12 -7.32 -7.43
CA GLY A 21 -6.01 -8.20 -7.07
C GLY A 21 -6.08 -8.59 -5.59
N MET A 22 -6.64 -9.77 -5.31
CA MET A 22 -6.82 -10.31 -3.95
C MET A 22 -5.55 -11.04 -3.49
N GLY A 23 -4.49 -10.26 -3.27
CA GLY A 23 -3.22 -10.72 -2.71
C GLY A 23 -3.09 -10.42 -1.22
N VAL A 24 -1.85 -10.59 -0.72
CA VAL A 24 -1.49 -10.49 0.72
C VAL A 24 -1.89 -9.14 1.35
N ALA A 25 -1.83 -8.05 0.59
CA ALA A 25 -2.20 -6.73 1.09
C ALA A 25 -3.73 -6.48 1.04
N ASN A 26 -4.38 -6.83 -0.08
CA ASN A 26 -5.78 -6.47 -0.29
C ASN A 26 -6.77 -7.36 0.47
N VAL A 27 -6.46 -8.65 0.69
CA VAL A 27 -7.35 -9.55 1.46
C VAL A 27 -7.63 -9.02 2.87
N PRO A 28 -6.63 -8.72 3.72
CA PRO A 28 -6.91 -8.19 5.06
C PRO A 28 -7.53 -6.79 5.04
N CYS A 29 -7.26 -5.98 4.02
CA CYS A 29 -7.89 -4.67 3.85
C CYS A 29 -9.38 -4.78 3.50
N ALA A 30 -9.72 -5.70 2.60
CA ALA A 30 -11.11 -5.99 2.23
C ALA A 30 -11.90 -6.52 3.45
N GLU A 31 -11.30 -7.44 4.22
CA GLU A 31 -11.88 -7.94 5.45
C GLU A 31 -12.13 -6.82 6.47
N PHE A 32 -11.13 -5.97 6.67
CA PHE A 32 -11.21 -4.85 7.60
C PHE A 32 -12.34 -3.88 7.21
N MET A 33 -12.42 -3.49 5.93
CA MET A 33 -13.47 -2.59 5.46
C MET A 33 -14.86 -3.22 5.54
N ALA A 34 -15.00 -4.50 5.22
CA ALA A 34 -16.26 -5.21 5.35
C ALA A 34 -16.76 -5.25 6.81
N LYS A 35 -15.85 -5.47 7.78
CA LYS A 35 -16.17 -5.39 9.22
C LYS A 35 -16.64 -3.99 9.67
N LEU A 36 -16.20 -2.93 8.99
CA LEU A 36 -16.68 -1.56 9.23
C LEU A 36 -18.04 -1.27 8.56
N GLY A 37 -18.64 -2.26 7.88
CA GLY A 37 -19.92 -2.12 7.19
C GLY A 37 -19.83 -1.39 5.85
N ILE A 38 -18.67 -1.37 5.20
CA ILE A 38 -18.45 -0.81 3.88
C ILE A 38 -18.80 -1.86 2.82
N ASN A 39 -19.44 -1.46 1.71
CA ASN A 39 -19.79 -2.37 0.62
C ASN A 39 -18.53 -2.71 -0.19
N VAL A 40 -17.96 -3.89 0.04
CA VAL A 40 -16.70 -4.33 -0.56
C VAL A 40 -16.93 -5.29 -1.71
N TYR A 41 -16.22 -5.06 -2.81
CA TYR A 41 -16.16 -5.90 -4.00
C TYR A 41 -14.72 -6.41 -4.19
N ALA A 42 -14.56 -7.73 -4.17
CA ALA A 42 -13.25 -8.39 -4.35
C ALA A 42 -13.10 -8.85 -5.80
N CYS A 43 -12.17 -8.24 -6.52
CA CYS A 43 -11.95 -8.46 -7.94
C CYS A 43 -10.61 -9.16 -8.17
N ASP A 44 -10.60 -10.35 -8.78
CA ASP A 44 -9.37 -11.06 -9.14
C ASP A 44 -9.56 -11.87 -10.42
N LYS A 45 -8.52 -11.93 -11.26
CA LYS A 45 -8.51 -12.77 -12.46
C LYS A 45 -8.57 -14.26 -12.11
N ARG A 46 -8.07 -14.62 -10.93
CA ARG A 46 -8.03 -15.99 -10.43
C ARG A 46 -9.34 -16.34 -9.75
N ASP A 47 -9.62 -17.63 -9.62
CA ASP A 47 -10.80 -18.17 -8.95
C ASP A 47 -10.65 -18.20 -7.41
N LYS A 48 -11.73 -18.64 -6.74
CA LYS A 48 -11.76 -18.78 -5.28
C LYS A 48 -10.78 -19.82 -4.75
N GLU A 49 -10.51 -20.87 -5.51
CA GLU A 49 -9.58 -21.92 -5.10
C GLU A 49 -8.15 -21.37 -4.98
N TYR A 50 -7.74 -20.52 -5.93
CA TYR A 50 -6.44 -19.85 -5.91
C TYR A 50 -6.31 -18.81 -4.79
N ILE A 51 -7.37 -18.03 -4.54
CA ILE A 51 -7.38 -17.02 -3.45
C ILE A 51 -7.35 -17.73 -2.09
N GLY A 52 -7.94 -18.90 -2.01
CA GLY A 52 -8.13 -19.72 -0.81
C GLY A 52 -9.60 -19.78 -0.41
N ALA A 53 -10.18 -20.97 -0.48
CA ALA A 53 -11.61 -21.18 -0.22
C ALA A 53 -12.04 -20.65 1.16
N GLU A 54 -11.26 -20.94 2.21
CA GLU A 54 -11.55 -20.46 3.57
C GLU A 54 -11.55 -18.92 3.68
N ILE A 55 -10.63 -18.25 2.96
CA ILE A 55 -10.56 -16.77 2.91
C ILE A 55 -11.82 -16.24 2.22
N CYS A 56 -12.20 -16.83 1.08
CA CYS A 56 -13.39 -16.42 0.33
C CYS A 56 -14.66 -16.62 1.16
N ASP A 57 -14.82 -17.77 1.80
CA ASP A 57 -15.98 -18.07 2.68
C ASP A 57 -16.08 -17.07 3.83
N LYS A 58 -14.94 -16.68 4.42
CA LYS A 58 -14.87 -15.69 5.48
C LYS A 58 -15.32 -14.32 5.00
N LEU A 59 -14.84 -13.91 3.83
CA LEU A 59 -15.17 -12.61 3.23
C LEU A 59 -16.65 -12.58 2.79
N GLU A 60 -17.18 -13.66 2.22
CA GLU A 60 -18.61 -13.77 1.87
C GLU A 60 -19.54 -13.64 3.08
N LYS A 61 -19.17 -14.27 4.21
CA LYS A 61 -19.90 -14.12 5.47
C LYS A 61 -19.92 -12.69 6.00
N LEU A 62 -18.93 -11.87 5.64
CA LEU A 62 -18.86 -10.44 5.94
C LEU A 62 -19.59 -9.57 4.90
N GLY A 63 -20.22 -10.18 3.88
CA GLY A 63 -20.96 -9.46 2.84
C GLY A 63 -20.09 -8.97 1.67
N VAL A 64 -18.85 -9.45 1.51
CA VAL A 64 -18.02 -9.13 0.36
C VAL A 64 -18.57 -9.81 -0.89
N THR A 65 -18.76 -9.03 -1.96
CA THR A 65 -19.15 -9.54 -3.28
C THR A 65 -17.91 -9.84 -4.11
N PHE A 66 -17.85 -11.01 -4.75
CA PHE A 66 -16.74 -11.41 -5.60
C PHE A 66 -17.04 -11.17 -7.08
N SER A 67 -16.06 -10.66 -7.81
CA SER A 67 -15.99 -10.60 -9.27
C SER A 67 -14.70 -11.26 -9.72
N LEU A 68 -14.78 -12.48 -10.27
CA LEU A 68 -13.64 -13.36 -10.52
C LEU A 68 -13.59 -13.80 -11.98
N GLY A 69 -12.39 -14.29 -12.41
CA GLY A 69 -12.16 -14.80 -13.75
C GLY A 69 -11.93 -13.70 -14.79
N ASP A 70 -12.18 -13.99 -16.07
CA ASP A 70 -11.78 -13.09 -17.17
C ASP A 70 -12.49 -11.74 -17.18
N SER A 71 -13.72 -11.68 -16.67
CA SER A 71 -14.53 -10.45 -16.60
C SER A 71 -14.47 -9.74 -15.23
N TYR A 72 -13.49 -10.05 -14.41
CA TYR A 72 -13.37 -9.55 -13.03
C TYR A 72 -13.31 -8.01 -12.89
N LEU A 73 -12.98 -7.30 -13.97
CA LEU A 73 -12.91 -5.83 -14.01
C LEU A 73 -14.17 -5.16 -14.57
N ASP A 74 -15.13 -5.92 -15.12
CA ASP A 74 -16.32 -5.37 -15.77
C ASP A 74 -17.20 -4.55 -14.82
N ILE A 75 -17.11 -4.80 -13.53
CA ILE A 75 -17.84 -4.06 -12.49
C ILE A 75 -17.23 -2.72 -12.12
N LEU A 76 -15.99 -2.44 -12.51
CA LEU A 76 -15.26 -1.23 -12.09
C LEU A 76 -15.97 0.08 -12.46
N PRO A 77 -16.68 0.22 -13.59
CA PRO A 77 -17.41 1.43 -13.92
C PRO A 77 -18.46 1.85 -12.87
N ASP A 78 -18.99 0.88 -12.10
CA ASP A 78 -20.03 1.10 -11.09
C ASP A 78 -19.46 1.31 -9.68
N MET A 79 -18.13 1.34 -9.53
CA MET A 79 -17.47 1.48 -8.25
C MET A 79 -17.16 2.96 -7.96
N ASP A 80 -17.34 3.36 -6.71
CA ASP A 80 -17.00 4.72 -6.25
C ASP A 80 -15.49 4.87 -6.01
N ILE A 81 -14.84 3.81 -5.52
CA ILE A 81 -13.42 3.79 -5.19
C ILE A 81 -12.83 2.45 -5.56
N VAL A 82 -11.64 2.47 -6.16
CA VAL A 82 -10.88 1.30 -6.56
C VAL A 82 -9.56 1.24 -5.81
N PHE A 83 -9.41 0.23 -4.95
CA PHE A 83 -8.14 -0.16 -4.35
C PHE A 83 -7.46 -1.18 -5.25
N ARG A 84 -6.34 -0.83 -5.84
CA ARG A 84 -5.56 -1.74 -6.67
C ARG A 84 -4.39 -2.35 -5.93
N SER A 85 -4.02 -3.57 -6.27
CA SER A 85 -2.74 -4.14 -5.86
C SER A 85 -1.58 -3.36 -6.50
N HIS A 86 -0.44 -3.28 -5.82
CA HIS A 86 0.73 -2.51 -6.30
C HIS A 86 1.23 -2.98 -7.68
N GLY A 87 1.13 -4.29 -7.97
CA GLY A 87 1.54 -4.86 -9.26
C GLY A 87 0.58 -4.54 -10.42
N ILE A 88 -0.58 -3.94 -10.15
CA ILE A 88 -1.53 -3.52 -11.19
C ILE A 88 -1.31 -2.03 -11.45
N LEU A 89 -0.42 -1.72 -12.39
CA LEU A 89 -0.06 -0.34 -12.69
C LEU A 89 -1.10 0.32 -13.61
N PRO A 90 -1.53 1.57 -13.32
CA PRO A 90 -2.57 2.25 -14.09
C PRO A 90 -2.24 2.36 -15.58
N PHE A 91 -0.98 2.66 -15.94
CA PHE A 91 -0.55 2.81 -17.33
C PHE A 91 -0.43 1.49 -18.10
N GLN A 92 -0.40 0.35 -17.40
CA GLN A 92 -0.37 -1.00 -17.97
C GLN A 92 -1.74 -1.67 -18.01
N ASN A 93 -2.73 -1.10 -17.30
CA ASN A 93 -4.07 -1.67 -17.20
C ASN A 93 -5.13 -0.71 -17.74
N PRO A 94 -5.72 -0.99 -18.92
CA PRO A 94 -6.70 -0.10 -19.57
C PRO A 94 -7.93 0.19 -18.69
N TRP A 95 -8.41 -0.80 -17.91
CA TRP A 95 -9.56 -0.63 -17.02
C TRP A 95 -9.27 0.35 -15.89
N ILE A 96 -8.09 0.24 -15.28
CA ILE A 96 -7.67 1.16 -14.22
C ILE A 96 -7.44 2.57 -14.79
N SER A 97 -6.81 2.67 -15.98
CA SER A 97 -6.67 3.95 -16.68
C SER A 97 -8.02 4.60 -16.97
N GLU A 98 -9.01 3.82 -17.38
CA GLU A 98 -10.36 4.32 -17.67
C GLU A 98 -11.07 4.81 -16.40
N CYS A 99 -10.93 4.09 -15.27
CA CYS A 99 -11.43 4.56 -13.98
C CYS A 99 -10.89 5.95 -13.62
N ILE A 100 -9.58 6.16 -13.80
CA ILE A 100 -8.93 7.45 -13.53
C ILE A 100 -9.47 8.54 -14.47
N LYS A 101 -9.61 8.24 -15.77
CA LYS A 101 -10.15 9.21 -16.76
C LYS A 101 -11.58 9.62 -16.45
N ARG A 102 -12.38 8.73 -15.88
CA ARG A 102 -13.75 9.00 -15.42
C ARG A 102 -13.81 9.77 -14.10
N GLY A 103 -12.66 10.07 -13.48
CA GLY A 103 -12.59 10.75 -12.20
C GLY A 103 -12.89 9.85 -11.00
N GLN A 104 -12.93 8.53 -11.17
CA GLN A 104 -13.05 7.60 -10.05
C GLN A 104 -11.78 7.65 -9.21
N LYS A 105 -11.91 7.54 -7.89
CA LYS A 105 -10.77 7.49 -6.99
C LYS A 105 -10.10 6.12 -7.08
N VAL A 106 -8.91 6.09 -7.63
CA VAL A 106 -8.04 4.89 -7.66
C VAL A 106 -6.91 5.10 -6.66
N THR A 107 -6.68 4.12 -5.78
CA THR A 107 -5.69 4.21 -4.70
C THR A 107 -5.12 2.83 -4.36
N THR A 108 -4.17 2.78 -3.44
CA THR A 108 -3.63 1.57 -2.83
C THR A 108 -3.81 1.61 -1.31
N GLU A 109 -3.68 0.46 -0.65
CA GLU A 109 -3.74 0.39 0.81
C GLU A 109 -2.62 1.23 1.46
N MET A 110 -1.44 1.23 0.83
CA MET A 110 -0.27 1.95 1.32
C MET A 110 -0.44 3.48 1.22
N GLU A 111 -1.02 3.97 0.12
CA GLU A 111 -1.36 5.39 -0.01
C GLU A 111 -2.35 5.84 1.08
N VAL A 112 -3.36 5.01 1.35
CA VAL A 112 -4.33 5.30 2.42
C VAL A 112 -3.67 5.23 3.79
N PHE A 113 -2.81 4.22 4.03
CA PHE A 113 -2.06 4.12 5.29
C PHE A 113 -1.20 5.35 5.55
N PHE A 114 -0.37 5.77 4.60
CA PHE A 114 0.49 6.96 4.75
C PHE A 114 -0.31 8.23 5.02
N ASN A 115 -1.46 8.39 4.35
CA ASN A 115 -2.30 9.57 4.51
C ASN A 115 -3.01 9.62 5.87
N LEU A 116 -3.27 8.48 6.51
CA LEU A 116 -4.10 8.40 7.71
C LEU A 116 -3.32 8.00 8.97
N CYS A 117 -2.10 7.52 8.83
CA CYS A 117 -1.26 7.08 9.95
C CYS A 117 -0.96 8.26 10.88
N PRO A 118 -1.26 8.15 12.20
CA PRO A 118 -0.97 9.21 13.15
C PRO A 118 0.45 9.15 13.70
N SER A 119 1.10 7.98 13.61
CA SER A 119 2.44 7.76 14.15
C SER A 119 3.53 8.23 13.21
N LYS A 120 4.75 8.33 13.72
CA LYS A 120 5.93 8.52 12.88
C LYS A 120 6.13 7.32 11.97
N ILE A 121 6.47 7.60 10.70
CA ILE A 121 6.74 6.60 9.68
C ILE A 121 8.22 6.61 9.34
N ILE A 122 8.87 5.45 9.48
CA ILE A 122 10.20 5.16 8.99
C ILE A 122 10.05 4.27 7.76
N ALA A 123 10.37 4.77 6.57
CA ALA A 123 10.23 4.02 5.34
C ALA A 123 11.60 3.66 4.75
N VAL A 124 11.73 2.41 4.32
CA VAL A 124 12.97 1.85 3.76
C VAL A 124 12.73 1.39 2.33
N THR A 125 13.56 1.85 1.41
CA THR A 125 13.60 1.35 0.02
C THR A 125 15.04 1.05 -0.41
N GLY A 126 15.21 0.53 -1.60
CA GLY A 126 16.49 0.22 -2.23
C GLY A 126 16.41 -1.00 -3.13
N SER A 127 17.48 -1.35 -3.80
CA SER A 127 17.55 -2.58 -4.61
C SER A 127 17.72 -3.80 -3.70
N ASN A 128 18.70 -3.79 -2.84
CA ASN A 128 19.05 -4.85 -1.89
C ASN A 128 19.00 -4.36 -0.44
N GLY A 129 18.87 -5.29 0.51
CA GLY A 129 18.96 -4.99 1.94
C GLY A 129 17.72 -4.35 2.59
N LYS A 130 16.67 -4.05 1.84
CA LYS A 130 15.41 -3.47 2.37
C LYS A 130 14.87 -4.23 3.57
N THR A 131 14.58 -5.51 3.39
CA THR A 131 13.96 -6.38 4.42
C THR A 131 14.83 -6.47 5.67
N THR A 132 16.12 -6.65 5.49
CA THR A 132 17.07 -6.72 6.63
C THR A 132 17.10 -5.40 7.39
N THR A 133 17.23 -4.29 6.69
CA THR A 133 17.28 -2.96 7.30
C THR A 133 15.99 -2.61 8.01
N THR A 134 14.84 -2.85 7.36
CA THR A 134 13.51 -2.60 7.92
C THR A 134 13.29 -3.43 9.19
N THR A 135 13.64 -4.72 9.14
CA THR A 135 13.50 -5.61 10.28
C THR A 135 14.42 -5.22 11.44
N LEU A 136 15.68 -4.84 11.15
CA LEU A 136 16.62 -4.39 12.18
C LEU A 136 16.15 -3.11 12.86
N ILE A 137 15.67 -2.13 12.10
CA ILE A 137 15.12 -0.89 12.66
C ILE A 137 13.94 -1.23 13.59
N ALA A 138 13.00 -2.05 13.12
CA ALA A 138 11.86 -2.46 13.93
C ALA A 138 12.29 -3.13 15.25
N LYS A 139 13.23 -4.09 15.18
CA LYS A 139 13.74 -4.79 16.35
C LYS A 139 14.48 -3.89 17.33
N MET A 140 15.25 -2.92 16.86
CA MET A 140 15.91 -1.95 17.72
C MET A 140 14.92 -1.06 18.44
N LEU A 141 13.88 -0.59 17.76
CA LEU A 141 12.81 0.22 18.35
C LEU A 141 11.97 -0.58 19.37
N GLU A 142 11.59 -1.82 19.04
CA GLU A 142 10.93 -2.72 20.00
C GLU A 142 11.77 -2.92 21.27
N LYS A 143 13.09 -3.10 21.11
CA LYS A 143 14.01 -3.26 22.24
C LYS A 143 14.12 -2.00 23.13
N GLN A 144 13.89 -0.83 22.55
CA GLN A 144 13.81 0.45 23.28
C GLN A 144 12.43 0.68 23.93
N GLY A 145 11.47 -0.22 23.74
CA GLY A 145 10.15 -0.14 24.36
C GLY A 145 9.08 0.56 23.51
N TYR A 146 9.37 0.86 22.23
CA TYR A 146 8.34 1.36 21.32
C TYR A 146 7.41 0.24 20.87
N ASN A 147 6.14 0.56 20.71
CA ASN A 147 5.20 -0.29 19.99
C ASN A 147 5.39 -0.06 18.48
N VAL A 148 5.78 -1.12 17.75
CA VAL A 148 6.20 -1.01 16.33
C VAL A 148 5.24 -1.75 15.42
N TYR A 149 4.79 -1.05 14.38
CA TYR A 149 3.99 -1.60 13.29
C TYR A 149 4.88 -1.82 12.07
N LEU A 150 5.24 -3.08 11.83
CA LEU A 150 6.10 -3.49 10.72
C LEU A 150 5.26 -4.00 9.55
N GLY A 151 5.46 -3.45 8.34
CA GLY A 151 4.71 -3.89 7.16
C GLY A 151 5.17 -3.25 5.86
N GLY A 152 4.29 -3.21 4.88
CA GLY A 152 4.53 -2.72 3.53
C GLY A 152 4.75 -3.83 2.52
N ASN A 153 5.89 -3.84 1.82
CA ASN A 153 6.24 -4.91 0.89
C ASN A 153 6.57 -6.25 1.59
N ILE A 154 6.69 -6.23 2.90
CA ILE A 154 6.91 -7.37 3.78
C ILE A 154 5.88 -7.38 4.90
N GLY A 155 5.77 -8.52 5.60
CA GLY A 155 4.93 -8.64 6.77
C GLY A 155 3.44 -8.58 6.45
N LYS A 156 2.72 -7.71 7.15
CA LYS A 156 1.27 -7.58 7.05
C LYS A 156 0.85 -6.27 6.38
N ALA A 157 -0.38 -6.24 5.87
CA ALA A 157 -1.00 -5.00 5.42
C ALA A 157 -1.15 -4.03 6.61
N LEU A 158 -0.80 -2.77 6.41
CA LEU A 158 -0.81 -1.77 7.48
C LEU A 158 -2.12 -0.98 7.58
N MET A 159 -2.93 -0.92 6.53
CA MET A 159 -4.19 -0.18 6.58
C MET A 159 -5.15 -0.67 7.69
N PRO A 160 -5.32 -1.98 7.97
CA PRO A 160 -6.11 -2.45 9.10
C PRO A 160 -5.56 -2.01 10.47
N GLU A 161 -4.25 -1.80 10.59
CA GLU A 161 -3.61 -1.35 11.82
C GLU A 161 -3.98 0.10 12.20
N LEU A 162 -4.58 0.87 11.27
CA LEU A 162 -5.13 2.19 11.56
C LEU A 162 -6.21 2.17 12.65
N GLU A 163 -6.77 1.00 12.94
CA GLU A 163 -7.72 0.82 14.04
C GLU A 163 -7.06 1.06 15.41
N THR A 164 -5.82 0.61 15.58
CA THR A 164 -5.12 0.56 16.88
C THR A 164 -3.92 1.50 16.98
N ILE A 165 -3.26 1.82 15.86
CA ILE A 165 -2.06 2.67 15.86
C ILE A 165 -2.34 4.06 16.41
N THR A 166 -1.43 4.55 17.25
CA THR A 166 -1.50 5.87 17.90
C THR A 166 -0.30 6.74 17.54
N GLU A 167 -0.33 8.02 17.92
CA GLU A 167 0.78 8.97 17.71
C GLU A 167 2.05 8.62 18.49
N ASN A 168 1.94 7.79 19.54
CA ASN A 168 3.08 7.35 20.34
C ASN A 168 3.76 6.08 19.81
N ASP A 169 3.21 5.47 18.78
CA ASP A 169 3.74 4.28 18.14
C ASP A 169 4.71 4.66 17.00
N VAL A 170 5.32 3.66 16.37
CA VAL A 170 6.18 3.85 15.21
C VAL A 170 5.79 2.85 14.12
N ALA A 171 5.56 3.33 12.90
CA ALA A 171 5.42 2.49 11.73
C ALA A 171 6.77 2.34 11.02
N VAL A 172 7.21 1.10 10.79
CA VAL A 172 8.42 0.80 10.01
C VAL A 172 8.01 0.07 8.75
N VAL A 173 8.22 0.71 7.59
CA VAL A 173 7.58 0.32 6.33
C VAL A 173 8.63 0.00 5.28
N GLU A 174 8.60 -1.22 4.72
CA GLU A 174 9.36 -1.53 3.51
C GLU A 174 8.58 -1.11 2.27
N LEU A 175 9.21 -0.37 1.37
CA LEU A 175 8.60 0.07 0.11
C LEU A 175 9.35 -0.46 -1.11
N SER A 176 8.62 -1.13 -1.99
CA SER A 176 9.10 -1.52 -3.32
C SER A 176 9.05 -0.34 -4.29
N SER A 177 9.79 -0.43 -5.41
CA SER A 177 9.70 0.57 -6.48
C SER A 177 8.29 0.67 -7.08
N PHE A 178 7.55 -0.44 -7.18
CA PHE A 178 6.17 -0.45 -7.67
C PHE A 178 5.19 0.30 -6.76
N GLN A 179 5.38 0.18 -5.45
CA GLN A 179 4.61 0.97 -4.50
C GLN A 179 4.94 2.45 -4.66
N LEU A 180 6.22 2.79 -4.67
CA LEU A 180 6.70 4.17 -4.79
C LEU A 180 6.36 4.83 -6.12
N LEU A 181 6.33 4.08 -7.23
CA LEU A 181 6.01 4.61 -8.56
C LEU A 181 4.65 5.34 -8.60
N THR A 182 3.70 4.89 -7.79
CA THR A 182 2.35 5.46 -7.75
C THR A 182 2.09 6.29 -6.50
N MET A 183 3.00 6.27 -5.53
CA MET A 183 2.94 7.10 -4.32
C MET A 183 3.39 8.56 -4.57
N GLY A 184 3.73 8.93 -5.80
CA GLY A 184 4.17 10.29 -6.17
C GLY A 184 3.14 11.40 -5.94
N ASN A 185 1.89 11.06 -5.60
CA ASN A 185 0.82 12.01 -5.24
C ASN A 185 0.48 11.97 -3.74
N LEU A 186 1.34 11.41 -2.90
CA LEU A 186 1.11 11.37 -1.46
C LEU A 186 1.17 12.78 -0.86
N VAL A 187 0.21 13.06 0.00
CA VAL A 187 0.20 14.27 0.82
C VAL A 187 1.18 14.16 2.00
N ASN A 188 1.49 12.92 2.43
CA ASN A 188 2.36 12.63 3.56
C ASN A 188 3.55 11.78 3.11
N SER A 189 4.77 12.27 3.33
CA SER A 189 6.02 11.55 3.20
C SER A 189 6.41 10.87 4.52
N PRO A 190 7.34 9.90 4.52
CA PRO A 190 7.86 9.37 5.77
C PRO A 190 8.64 10.43 6.55
N ASP A 191 8.57 10.37 7.88
CA ASP A 191 9.40 11.21 8.77
C ASP A 191 10.88 10.88 8.61
N ILE A 192 11.21 9.60 8.41
CA ILE A 192 12.55 9.12 8.11
C ILE A 192 12.50 8.24 6.87
N ALA A 193 13.20 8.63 5.82
CA ALA A 193 13.40 7.84 4.61
C ALA A 193 14.80 7.23 4.58
N VAL A 194 14.89 5.94 4.29
CA VAL A 194 16.15 5.21 4.15
C VAL A 194 16.25 4.62 2.74
N VAL A 195 17.30 4.95 2.00
CA VAL A 195 17.61 4.32 0.72
C VAL A 195 18.90 3.51 0.90
N THR A 196 18.77 2.17 0.86
CA THR A 196 19.92 1.28 1.14
C THR A 196 20.96 1.29 0.03
N ASN A 197 20.50 1.17 -1.21
CA ASN A 197 21.29 1.22 -2.44
C ASN A 197 20.39 1.27 -3.66
N ILE A 198 20.95 1.68 -4.79
CA ILE A 198 20.29 1.61 -6.09
C ILE A 198 21.25 0.88 -7.05
N GLU A 199 20.86 -0.31 -7.49
CA GLU A 199 21.61 -1.13 -8.42
C GLU A 199 20.77 -1.49 -9.65
N CYS A 200 21.41 -1.73 -10.78
CA CYS A 200 20.77 -2.02 -12.07
C CYS A 200 20.13 -3.42 -12.16
N THR A 201 19.61 -3.98 -11.07
CA THR A 201 19.26 -5.41 -10.95
C THR A 201 17.83 -5.78 -11.32
N HIS A 202 16.92 -4.84 -11.57
CA HIS A 202 15.49 -5.12 -11.84
C HIS A 202 15.00 -4.53 -13.16
N GLN A 203 15.76 -4.70 -14.25
CA GLN A 203 15.39 -4.22 -15.59
C GLN A 203 14.18 -4.97 -16.19
N ASP A 204 13.81 -6.14 -15.65
CA ASP A 204 12.73 -6.96 -16.20
C ASP A 204 11.31 -6.37 -15.94
N HIS A 205 11.19 -5.37 -15.10
CA HIS A 205 9.90 -4.84 -14.64
C HIS A 205 9.73 -3.32 -14.78
N HIS A 206 10.80 -2.58 -15.03
CA HIS A 206 10.78 -1.14 -15.30
C HIS A 206 11.17 -0.87 -16.77
N ILE A 207 10.61 0.18 -17.36
CA ILE A 207 10.89 0.57 -18.75
C ILE A 207 12.34 1.00 -18.92
N SER A 208 12.94 1.59 -17.86
CA SER A 208 14.32 2.05 -17.85
C SER A 208 14.89 2.10 -16.43
N LEU A 209 16.22 2.23 -16.32
CA LEU A 209 16.89 2.51 -15.05
C LEU A 209 16.44 3.85 -14.45
N ASP A 210 16.25 4.87 -15.30
CA ASP A 210 15.81 6.20 -14.86
C ASP A 210 14.42 6.14 -14.22
N GLU A 211 13.47 5.40 -14.81
CA GLU A 211 12.16 5.17 -14.19
C GLU A 211 12.26 4.47 -12.82
N TYR A 212 13.16 3.50 -12.70
CA TYR A 212 13.40 2.81 -11.44
C TYR A 212 13.97 3.72 -10.36
N VAL A 213 14.93 4.57 -10.73
CA VAL A 213 15.51 5.59 -9.84
C VAL A 213 14.45 6.61 -9.45
N ASP A 214 13.70 7.12 -10.42
CA ASP A 214 12.64 8.11 -10.19
C ASP A 214 11.51 7.55 -9.33
N ALA A 215 11.15 6.27 -9.52
CA ALA A 215 10.20 5.61 -8.64
C ALA A 215 10.67 5.63 -7.17
N LYS A 216 11.95 5.32 -6.92
CA LYS A 216 12.52 5.34 -5.55
C LYS A 216 12.65 6.75 -4.98
N ARG A 217 12.92 7.75 -5.81
CA ARG A 217 12.95 9.17 -5.40
C ARG A 217 11.63 9.63 -4.81
N ASN A 218 10.51 9.03 -5.17
CA ASN A 218 9.20 9.37 -4.63
C ASN A 218 9.13 9.23 -3.09
N ILE A 219 10.00 8.44 -2.46
CA ILE A 219 10.08 8.36 -1.00
C ILE A 219 10.55 9.69 -0.36
N LEU A 220 11.23 10.55 -1.13
CA LEU A 220 11.88 11.78 -0.68
C LEU A 220 11.11 13.05 -1.10
N ILE A 221 10.35 13.02 -2.20
CA ILE A 221 9.85 14.21 -2.90
C ILE A 221 9.00 15.12 -2.01
N TYR A 222 8.25 14.53 -1.09
CA TYR A 222 7.33 15.28 -0.22
C TYR A 222 7.84 15.47 1.20
N GLN A 223 9.12 15.14 1.47
CA GLN A 223 9.71 15.37 2.78
C GLN A 223 9.85 16.87 3.07
N SER A 224 9.39 17.27 4.25
CA SER A 224 9.61 18.62 4.79
C SER A 224 11.00 18.73 5.44
N SER A 225 11.38 19.95 5.85
CA SER A 225 12.62 20.20 6.59
C SER A 225 12.74 19.45 7.92
N ASP A 226 11.62 19.03 8.49
CA ASP A 226 11.58 18.28 9.75
C ASP A 226 11.81 16.78 9.57
N CYS A 227 11.72 16.28 8.34
CA CYS A 227 12.00 14.90 7.99
C CYS A 227 13.51 14.63 7.90
N ARG A 228 13.88 13.36 7.89
CA ARG A 228 15.29 12.93 7.75
C ARG A 228 15.42 11.95 6.59
N THR A 229 16.50 12.11 5.84
CA THR A 229 16.89 11.19 4.76
C THR A 229 18.21 10.54 5.10
N ILE A 230 18.28 9.22 4.94
CA ILE A 230 19.47 8.40 5.12
C ILE A 230 19.79 7.76 3.77
N LEU A 231 20.90 8.14 3.18
CA LEU A 231 21.40 7.62 1.91
C LEU A 231 22.70 6.85 2.13
N ASN A 232 22.96 5.87 1.29
CA ASN A 232 24.21 5.13 1.30
C ASN A 232 25.29 5.94 0.53
N ALA A 233 26.32 6.42 1.24
CA ALA A 233 27.39 7.22 0.67
C ALA A 233 28.37 6.41 -0.24
N ASP A 234 28.34 5.07 -0.14
CA ASP A 234 29.18 4.18 -0.95
C ASP A 234 28.50 3.76 -2.27
N CYS A 235 27.31 4.32 -2.56
CA CYS A 235 26.55 4.01 -3.75
C CYS A 235 26.77 5.09 -4.81
N ASP A 236 27.19 4.71 -6.03
CA ASP A 236 27.43 5.66 -7.14
C ASP A 236 26.14 6.33 -7.63
N THR A 237 25.01 5.77 -7.29
CA THR A 237 23.65 6.29 -7.59
C THR A 237 22.95 6.57 -6.27
N PRO A 238 22.94 7.81 -5.80
CA PRO A 238 22.28 8.18 -4.55
C PRO A 238 20.77 8.21 -4.66
#